data_ea4e9bebd0dfa1ec7ecf89bda07250c6
#
_entry.id   ea4e9bebd0dfa1ec7ecf89bda07250c6
#
_cell.length_a   1.000
_cell.length_b   1.000
_cell.length_c   1.000
_cell.angle_alpha   90.00
_cell.angle_beta   90.00
_cell.angle_gamma   90.00
#
_symmetry.space_group_name_H-M   'P 1'
#
loop_
_entity.id
_entity.type
_entity.pdbx_description
1 polymer ?
#
loop_
_entity_poly.entity_id
_entity_poly.type
_entity_poly.pdbx_seq_one_letter_code
_entity_poly.pdbx_strand_id
1 'polypeptide(L)'
;MVLKTSQKAGSFLLALVMLLSLTSVFCFKSASAATDGEWKYELENGGVTITGFIGTSRTISVPSKVNGQRVKKVTALNNNNTKASVTTVSFANGIEEIGTGVCKGYISLERVALPDTLVTIGSDAFFNCSSLTGITIPNSVTTIGTNAFNGCIALISADLSCKATVIPDGLFTGCKSLTTAALPSYTTDIGVAAFSGCSSLASINIPDTVKT
;
A
#
# COMPACT_ATOMS: atom_id res chain seq x y z
N MET A 1 35.78 -54.71 1.88
CA MET A 1 36.01 -53.43 2.56
C MET A 1 35.19 -52.36 1.86
N VAL A 2 34.01 -52.08 2.39
CA VAL A 2 33.00 -51.25 1.71
C VAL A 2 33.00 -49.89 2.44
N LEU A 3 33.41 -48.84 1.72
CA LEU A 3 33.29 -47.46 2.19
C LEU A 3 31.86 -46.94 1.97
N LYS A 4 31.16 -46.69 3.03
CA LYS A 4 29.90 -45.92 3.05
C LYS A 4 30.24 -44.44 2.93
N THR A 5 29.89 -43.80 1.83
CA THR A 5 29.83 -42.35 1.72
C THR A 5 28.41 -41.87 2.00
N SER A 6 28.26 -41.18 3.12
CA SER A 6 27.07 -40.43 3.46
C SER A 6 27.00 -39.18 2.60
N GLN A 7 26.03 -39.09 1.70
CA GLN A 7 25.69 -37.83 1.01
C GLN A 7 24.72 -37.04 1.87
N LYS A 8 25.19 -35.94 2.43
CA LYS A 8 24.35 -34.82 2.85
C LYS A 8 23.98 -34.04 1.60
N ALA A 9 22.71 -34.09 1.22
CA ALA A 9 22.13 -33.23 0.20
C ALA A 9 22.09 -31.79 0.74
N GLY A 10 23.11 -31.02 0.47
CA GLY A 10 23.13 -29.57 0.59
C GLY A 10 22.68 -28.98 -0.72
N SER A 11 21.60 -28.23 -0.68
CA SER A 11 21.08 -27.45 -1.79
C SER A 11 22.15 -26.49 -2.33
N PHE A 12 22.76 -26.83 -3.45
CA PHE A 12 23.61 -25.95 -4.26
C PHE A 12 22.93 -25.82 -5.61
N LEU A 13 21.97 -24.91 -5.71
CA LEU A 13 21.52 -24.41 -6.99
C LEU A 13 21.68 -22.90 -6.97
N LEU A 14 22.92 -22.48 -6.99
CA LEU A 14 23.24 -21.09 -7.32
C LEU A 14 24.58 -21.03 -8.01
N ALA A 15 24.63 -20.23 -9.04
CA ALA A 15 25.82 -19.85 -9.78
C ALA A 15 26.20 -20.74 -10.98
N LEU A 16 25.39 -20.64 -12.03
CA LEU A 16 25.96 -20.66 -13.37
C LEU A 16 25.35 -19.51 -14.18
N VAL A 17 25.79 -18.32 -13.87
CA VAL A 17 25.65 -17.17 -14.76
C VAL A 17 26.99 -16.45 -14.68
N MET A 18 27.77 -16.55 -15.70
CA MET A 18 28.57 -15.45 -16.21
C MET A 18 29.35 -15.87 -17.44
N LEU A 19 29.29 -14.99 -18.37
CA LEU A 19 30.00 -14.83 -19.63
C LEU A 19 29.32 -15.49 -20.83
N LEU A 20 28.57 -14.65 -21.57
CA LEU A 20 28.86 -14.44 -22.99
C LEU A 20 28.07 -13.21 -23.52
N SER A 21 28.86 -12.20 -23.94
CA SER A 21 28.63 -11.26 -25.05
C SER A 21 27.30 -10.53 -25.22
N LEU A 22 27.43 -9.20 -25.21
CA LEU A 22 26.64 -8.19 -25.89
C LEU A 22 25.81 -8.70 -27.08
N THR A 23 24.57 -8.97 -26.85
CA THR A 23 23.48 -8.68 -27.77
C THR A 23 22.26 -8.42 -26.87
N SER A 24 21.67 -7.26 -27.03
CA SER A 24 20.49 -6.80 -26.31
C SER A 24 19.27 -7.69 -26.62
N VAL A 25 19.15 -8.78 -25.89
CA VAL A 25 17.87 -9.46 -25.76
C VAL A 25 17.25 -8.96 -24.46
N PHE A 26 16.24 -8.11 -24.57
CA PHE A 26 15.32 -7.84 -23.47
C PHE A 26 14.65 -9.17 -23.09
N CYS A 27 15.31 -9.92 -22.23
CA CYS A 27 14.68 -11.04 -21.57
C CYS A 27 13.71 -10.44 -20.55
N PHE A 28 12.43 -10.40 -20.88
CA PHE A 28 11.38 -10.27 -19.87
C PHE A 28 11.52 -11.46 -18.93
N LYS A 29 12.32 -11.28 -17.88
CA LYS A 29 12.38 -12.25 -16.81
C LYS A 29 11.03 -12.16 -16.11
N SER A 30 10.17 -13.14 -16.38
CA SER A 30 8.93 -13.34 -15.65
C SER A 30 9.24 -13.19 -14.15
N ALA A 31 8.59 -12.24 -13.49
CA ALA A 31 8.73 -12.04 -12.06
C ALA A 31 8.35 -13.37 -11.38
N SER A 32 9.31 -14.00 -10.71
CA SER A 32 9.05 -15.22 -9.97
C SER A 32 8.57 -14.84 -8.58
N ALA A 33 7.35 -15.22 -8.24
CA ALA A 33 6.85 -15.05 -6.88
C ALA A 33 7.71 -15.86 -5.90
N ALA A 34 8.17 -15.23 -4.84
CA ALA A 34 9.03 -15.81 -3.82
C ALA A 34 8.50 -15.48 -2.42
N THR A 35 9.05 -16.12 -1.39
CA THR A 35 8.75 -15.83 0.02
C THR A 35 10.03 -15.55 0.79
N ASP A 36 9.96 -14.60 1.74
CA ASP A 36 11.00 -14.31 2.71
C ASP A 36 10.33 -14.03 4.06
N GLY A 37 10.46 -14.95 4.99
CA GLY A 37 9.72 -14.92 6.24
C GLY A 37 8.21 -14.93 6.00
N GLU A 38 7.53 -13.88 6.46
CA GLU A 38 6.07 -13.72 6.35
C GLU A 38 5.62 -13.01 5.04
N TRP A 39 6.55 -12.71 4.12
CA TRP A 39 6.29 -11.89 2.95
C TRP A 39 6.30 -12.71 1.66
N LYS A 40 5.25 -12.57 0.85
CA LYS A 40 5.25 -12.94 -0.56
C LYS A 40 5.66 -11.73 -1.37
N TYR A 41 6.55 -11.92 -2.34
CA TYR A 41 7.08 -10.82 -3.12
C TYR A 41 7.47 -11.24 -4.54
N GLU A 42 7.60 -10.27 -5.40
CA GLU A 42 8.13 -10.37 -6.76
C GLU A 42 9.31 -9.43 -6.91
N LEU A 43 10.32 -9.87 -7.68
CA LEU A 43 11.48 -9.05 -8.01
C LEU A 43 11.20 -8.30 -9.30
N GLU A 44 11.28 -6.98 -9.24
CA GLU A 44 11.14 -6.10 -10.38
C GLU A 44 12.42 -5.30 -10.62
N ASN A 45 12.58 -4.74 -11.84
CA ASN A 45 13.70 -3.85 -12.13
C ASN A 45 13.66 -2.63 -11.19
N GLY A 46 14.60 -2.59 -10.25
CA GLY A 46 14.75 -1.49 -9.30
C GLY A 46 14.19 -1.72 -7.90
N GLY A 47 13.68 -2.92 -7.58
CA GLY A 47 13.24 -3.23 -6.21
C GLY A 47 12.34 -4.46 -6.09
N VAL A 48 11.63 -4.50 -4.98
CA VAL A 48 10.69 -5.56 -4.63
C VAL A 48 9.27 -5.00 -4.60
N THR A 49 8.34 -5.75 -5.16
CA THR A 49 6.91 -5.59 -4.97
C THR A 49 6.40 -6.64 -3.99
N ILE A 50 5.85 -6.21 -2.86
CA ILE A 50 5.16 -7.14 -1.94
C ILE A 50 3.79 -7.48 -2.51
N THR A 51 3.55 -8.79 -2.65
CA THR A 51 2.31 -9.36 -3.20
C THR A 51 1.48 -10.10 -2.16
N GLY A 52 1.96 -10.21 -0.91
CA GLY A 52 1.20 -10.80 0.18
C GLY A 52 1.93 -10.82 1.52
N PHE A 53 1.13 -10.99 2.57
CA PHE A 53 1.56 -11.23 3.93
C PHE A 53 0.93 -12.55 4.41
N ILE A 54 1.76 -13.48 4.92
CA ILE A 54 1.31 -14.81 5.37
C ILE A 54 1.32 -14.97 6.88
N GLY A 55 1.76 -13.94 7.61
CA GLY A 55 1.77 -13.91 9.06
C GLY A 55 0.36 -13.85 9.66
N THR A 56 0.28 -14.07 10.97
CA THR A 56 -0.97 -14.06 11.74
C THR A 56 -1.08 -12.86 12.69
N SER A 57 -0.11 -11.95 12.64
CA SER A 57 -0.07 -10.78 13.52
C SER A 57 -1.26 -9.85 13.29
N ARG A 58 -1.74 -9.26 14.39
CA ARG A 58 -2.72 -8.15 14.35
C ARG A 58 -2.09 -6.81 13.95
N THR A 59 -0.76 -6.73 14.00
CA THR A 59 0.01 -5.58 13.53
C THR A 59 0.89 -6.02 12.37
N ILE A 60 0.74 -5.35 11.23
CA ILE A 60 1.55 -5.59 10.03
C ILE A 60 2.52 -4.42 9.89
N SER A 61 3.81 -4.72 9.95
CA SER A 61 4.87 -3.74 9.68
C SER A 61 5.57 -4.10 8.38
N VAL A 62 5.17 -3.43 7.29
CA VAL A 62 5.75 -3.65 5.97
C VAL A 62 7.17 -3.15 5.95
N PRO A 63 8.18 -4.03 5.70
CA PRO A 63 9.59 -3.68 5.82
C PRO A 63 10.11 -2.85 4.64
N SER A 64 11.21 -2.14 4.84
CA SER A 64 11.90 -1.41 3.77
C SER A 64 12.73 -2.31 2.84
N LYS A 65 12.97 -3.56 3.25
CA LYS A 65 13.73 -4.56 2.49
C LYS A 65 13.14 -5.96 2.69
N VAL A 66 13.15 -6.76 1.63
CA VAL A 66 12.84 -8.18 1.61
C VAL A 66 13.92 -8.85 0.78
N ASN A 67 14.48 -9.96 1.29
CA ASN A 67 15.63 -10.64 0.68
C ASN A 67 16.79 -9.68 0.31
N GLY A 68 17.11 -8.73 1.21
CA GLY A 68 18.16 -7.72 1.01
C GLY A 68 17.85 -6.63 -0.02
N GLN A 69 16.77 -6.75 -0.79
CA GLN A 69 16.34 -5.79 -1.81
C GLN A 69 15.33 -4.77 -1.25
N ARG A 70 15.35 -3.55 -1.77
CA ARG A 70 14.42 -2.49 -1.34
C ARG A 70 12.99 -2.80 -1.76
N VAL A 71 12.06 -2.65 -0.83
CA VAL A 71 10.62 -2.68 -1.12
C VAL A 71 10.20 -1.30 -1.62
N LYS A 72 9.64 -1.25 -2.82
CA LYS A 72 9.14 -0.01 -3.43
C LYS A 72 7.63 0.04 -3.54
N LYS A 73 7.01 -1.12 -3.68
CA LYS A 73 5.58 -1.25 -3.95
C LYS A 73 4.96 -2.35 -3.11
N VAL A 74 3.71 -2.13 -2.73
CA VAL A 74 2.87 -3.13 -2.06
C VAL A 74 1.57 -3.26 -2.85
N THR A 75 1.30 -4.44 -3.40
CA THR A 75 0.08 -4.69 -4.18
C THR A 75 -0.96 -5.48 -3.41
N ALA A 76 -0.55 -6.24 -2.40
CA ALA A 76 -1.47 -6.93 -1.51
C ALA A 76 -0.83 -7.21 -0.14
N LEU A 77 -1.66 -7.21 0.89
CA LEU A 77 -1.35 -7.70 2.23
C LEU A 77 -2.29 -8.87 2.61
N ASN A 78 -2.93 -9.45 1.61
CA ASN A 78 -3.97 -10.45 1.80
C ASN A 78 -3.42 -11.74 2.40
N ASN A 79 -3.75 -11.96 3.66
CA ASN A 79 -3.93 -13.28 4.22
C ASN A 79 -5.43 -13.42 4.51
N ASN A 80 -6.11 -14.37 3.88
CA ASN A 80 -7.56 -14.55 4.01
C ASN A 80 -8.03 -14.74 5.45
N ASN A 81 -7.13 -15.10 6.37
CA ASN A 81 -7.44 -15.40 7.77
C ASN A 81 -7.25 -14.20 8.73
N THR A 82 -6.63 -13.10 8.30
CA THR A 82 -6.25 -12.02 9.24
C THR A 82 -6.88 -10.66 8.94
N LYS A 83 -7.52 -10.46 7.80
CA LYS A 83 -8.15 -9.16 7.45
C LYS A 83 -9.06 -8.61 8.55
N ALA A 84 -9.86 -9.47 9.15
CA ALA A 84 -10.82 -9.08 10.19
C ALA A 84 -10.17 -8.82 11.56
N SER A 85 -8.91 -9.19 11.76
CA SER A 85 -8.22 -9.09 13.06
C SER A 85 -7.09 -8.07 13.09
N VAL A 86 -6.62 -7.60 11.93
CA VAL A 86 -5.53 -6.62 11.85
C VAL A 86 -6.02 -5.26 12.31
N THR A 87 -5.32 -4.69 13.29
CA THR A 87 -5.66 -3.39 13.90
C THR A 87 -4.70 -2.27 13.49
N THR A 88 -3.49 -2.63 13.05
CA THR A 88 -2.48 -1.63 12.68
C THR A 88 -1.69 -2.10 11.45
N VAL A 89 -1.49 -1.19 10.51
CA VAL A 89 -0.60 -1.37 9.37
C VAL A 89 0.36 -0.20 9.29
N SER A 90 1.65 -0.48 9.19
CA SER A 90 2.69 0.52 8.96
C SER A 90 3.53 0.17 7.74
N PHE A 91 3.89 1.18 6.96
CA PHE A 91 4.74 1.05 5.79
C PHE A 91 6.06 1.75 6.04
N ALA A 92 7.18 1.04 5.84
CA ALA A 92 8.51 1.61 6.06
C ALA A 92 8.90 2.63 4.98
N ASN A 93 9.80 3.55 5.32
CA ASN A 93 10.41 4.45 4.34
C ASN A 93 11.12 3.67 3.23
N GLY A 94 11.01 4.18 2.00
CA GLY A 94 11.45 3.54 0.76
C GLY A 94 10.29 2.99 -0.07
N ILE A 95 9.11 2.79 0.54
CA ILE A 95 7.90 2.41 -0.19
C ILE A 95 7.34 3.65 -0.88
N GLU A 96 7.15 3.56 -2.19
CA GLU A 96 6.71 4.63 -3.08
C GLU A 96 5.26 4.45 -3.53
N GLU A 97 4.75 3.20 -3.51
CA GLU A 97 3.39 2.90 -3.96
C GLU A 97 2.66 1.89 -3.06
N ILE A 98 1.45 2.26 -2.65
CA ILE A 98 0.44 1.36 -2.09
C ILE A 98 -0.58 1.13 -3.20
N GLY A 99 -0.67 -0.09 -3.69
CA GLY A 99 -1.50 -0.47 -4.85
C GLY A 99 -2.99 -0.53 -4.55
N THR A 100 -3.73 -0.93 -5.56
CA THR A 100 -5.19 -1.06 -5.50
C THR A 100 -5.61 -2.11 -4.47
N GLY A 101 -6.50 -1.73 -3.55
CA GLY A 101 -7.16 -2.63 -2.60
C GLY A 101 -6.26 -3.27 -1.54
N VAL A 102 -5.04 -2.76 -1.30
CA VAL A 102 -4.05 -3.37 -0.38
C VAL A 102 -4.63 -3.69 0.98
N CYS A 103 -5.39 -2.77 1.59
CA CYS A 103 -6.07 -2.97 2.87
C CYS A 103 -7.60 -3.01 2.73
N LYS A 104 -8.13 -3.29 1.54
CA LYS A 104 -9.58 -3.35 1.30
C LYS A 104 -10.28 -4.34 2.22
N GLY A 105 -11.25 -3.86 3.01
CA GLY A 105 -12.05 -4.68 3.91
C GLY A 105 -11.34 -5.09 5.20
N TYR A 106 -10.31 -4.39 5.62
CA TYR A 106 -9.67 -4.55 6.94
C TYR A 106 -10.53 -3.86 8.00
N ILE A 107 -11.64 -4.50 8.35
CA ILE A 107 -12.71 -3.90 9.17
C ILE A 107 -12.28 -3.50 10.58
N SER A 108 -11.27 -4.16 11.15
CA SER A 108 -10.71 -3.85 12.46
C SER A 108 -9.49 -2.90 12.41
N LEU A 109 -9.10 -2.42 11.23
CA LEU A 109 -7.94 -1.55 11.08
C LEU A 109 -8.23 -0.18 11.69
N GLU A 110 -7.55 0.13 12.79
CA GLU A 110 -7.70 1.37 13.55
C GLU A 110 -6.67 2.43 13.15
N ARG A 111 -5.45 1.99 12.80
CA ARG A 111 -4.31 2.87 12.54
C ARG A 111 -3.54 2.45 11.30
N VAL A 112 -3.17 3.46 10.52
CA VAL A 112 -2.27 3.33 9.37
C VAL A 112 -1.15 4.35 9.52
N ALA A 113 0.10 3.91 9.33
CA ALA A 113 1.26 4.79 9.22
C ALA A 113 1.81 4.73 7.80
N LEU A 114 1.76 5.86 7.11
CA LEU A 114 2.26 6.05 5.74
C LEU A 114 3.66 6.65 5.77
N PRO A 115 4.59 6.21 4.89
CA PRO A 115 5.96 6.74 4.88
C PRO A 115 6.07 8.05 4.09
N ASP A 116 7.04 8.90 4.46
CA ASP A 116 7.31 10.16 3.77
C ASP A 116 7.84 9.99 2.33
N THR A 117 8.13 8.77 1.91
CA THR A 117 8.54 8.43 0.54
C THR A 117 7.37 8.04 -0.37
N LEU A 118 6.15 7.95 0.19
CA LEU A 118 4.98 7.51 -0.54
C LEU A 118 4.58 8.52 -1.62
N VAL A 119 4.38 8.07 -2.85
CA VAL A 119 3.99 8.88 -4.00
C VAL A 119 2.55 8.59 -4.43
N THR A 120 2.16 7.30 -4.35
CA THR A 120 0.87 6.85 -4.87
C THR A 120 0.10 6.00 -3.86
N ILE A 121 -1.17 6.34 -3.67
CA ILE A 121 -2.18 5.52 -3.01
C ILE A 121 -3.16 5.05 -4.08
N GLY A 122 -3.27 3.74 -4.28
CA GLY A 122 -4.13 3.13 -5.30
C GLY A 122 -5.62 3.21 -4.99
N SER A 123 -6.43 2.91 -5.98
CA SER A 123 -7.89 2.83 -5.82
C SER A 123 -8.28 1.80 -4.78
N ASP A 124 -9.34 2.08 -4.01
CA ASP A 124 -9.83 1.17 -2.96
C ASP A 124 -8.78 0.78 -1.88
N ALA A 125 -7.62 1.43 -1.80
CA ALA A 125 -6.50 0.97 -0.96
C ALA A 125 -6.91 0.69 0.49
N PHE A 126 -7.83 1.49 1.05
CA PHE A 126 -8.40 1.35 2.40
C PHE A 126 -9.94 1.31 2.38
N PHE A 127 -10.52 0.83 1.26
CA PHE A 127 -11.97 0.71 1.12
C PHE A 127 -12.56 -0.16 2.25
N ASN A 128 -13.63 0.33 2.92
CA ASN A 128 -14.27 -0.36 4.04
C ASN A 128 -13.35 -0.72 5.22
N CYS A 129 -12.33 0.10 5.51
CA CYS A 129 -11.60 0.05 6.78
C CYS A 129 -12.46 0.72 7.87
N SER A 130 -13.52 0.04 8.29
CA SER A 130 -14.61 0.64 9.08
C SER A 130 -14.21 1.12 10.47
N SER A 131 -13.10 0.64 11.03
CA SER A 131 -12.57 1.06 12.35
C SER A 131 -11.45 2.12 12.23
N LEU A 132 -11.03 2.53 11.02
CA LEU A 132 -9.97 3.53 10.86
C LEU A 132 -10.44 4.88 11.37
N THR A 133 -9.72 5.44 12.37
CA THR A 133 -10.14 6.65 13.08
C THR A 133 -9.53 7.94 12.54
N GLY A 134 -8.37 7.87 11.92
CA GLY A 134 -7.69 9.03 11.34
C GLY A 134 -6.70 8.63 10.26
N ILE A 135 -6.43 9.56 9.35
CA ILE A 135 -5.40 9.39 8.33
C ILE A 135 -4.68 10.71 8.07
N THR A 136 -3.36 10.64 7.97
CA THR A 136 -2.50 11.73 7.51
C THR A 136 -1.81 11.27 6.24
N ILE A 137 -2.05 11.96 5.15
CA ILE A 137 -1.43 11.69 3.85
C ILE A 137 -0.14 12.50 3.75
N PRO A 138 1.04 11.86 3.57
CA PRO A 138 2.33 12.56 3.49
C PRO A 138 2.40 13.56 2.33
N ASN A 139 3.18 14.63 2.52
CA ASN A 139 3.39 15.67 1.50
C ASN A 139 4.02 15.15 0.19
N SER A 140 4.65 13.98 0.21
CA SER A 140 5.20 13.32 -1.00
C SER A 140 4.14 12.77 -1.95
N VAL A 141 2.91 12.50 -1.45
CA VAL A 141 1.84 11.89 -2.25
C VAL A 141 1.34 12.87 -3.30
N THR A 142 1.37 12.43 -4.55
CA THR A 142 0.87 13.17 -5.72
C THR A 142 -0.38 12.54 -6.33
N THR A 143 -0.64 11.27 -6.03
CA THR A 143 -1.75 10.54 -6.63
C THR A 143 -2.52 9.74 -5.57
N ILE A 144 -3.82 9.94 -5.53
CA ILE A 144 -4.76 9.17 -4.72
C ILE A 144 -5.80 8.58 -5.66
N GLY A 145 -6.04 7.28 -5.54
CA GLY A 145 -7.01 6.56 -6.39
C GLY A 145 -8.44 6.70 -5.91
N THR A 146 -9.37 6.36 -6.79
CA THR A 146 -10.81 6.41 -6.52
C THR A 146 -11.19 5.51 -5.34
N ASN A 147 -12.15 5.95 -4.52
CA ASN A 147 -12.67 5.21 -3.36
C ASN A 147 -11.61 4.82 -2.32
N ALA A 148 -10.43 5.44 -2.28
CA ALA A 148 -9.33 4.98 -1.45
C ALA A 148 -9.72 4.84 0.04
N PHE A 149 -10.59 5.69 0.58
CA PHE A 149 -11.11 5.65 1.96
C PHE A 149 -12.64 5.53 2.02
N ASN A 150 -13.28 5.09 0.95
CA ASN A 150 -14.73 4.89 0.92
C ASN A 150 -15.15 3.86 1.98
N GLY A 151 -16.19 4.17 2.75
CA GLY A 151 -16.71 3.28 3.79
C GLY A 151 -15.89 3.23 5.09
N CYS A 152 -14.94 4.14 5.29
CA CYS A 152 -14.24 4.28 6.57
C CYS A 152 -15.14 5.01 7.57
N ILE A 153 -16.16 4.31 8.08
CA ILE A 153 -17.26 4.90 8.85
C ILE A 153 -16.83 5.54 10.16
N ALA A 154 -15.74 5.04 10.78
CA ALA A 154 -15.19 5.57 12.03
C ALA A 154 -14.16 6.70 11.81
N LEU A 155 -13.85 7.06 10.58
CA LEU A 155 -12.85 8.07 10.26
C LEU A 155 -13.33 9.45 10.75
N ILE A 156 -12.60 10.04 11.72
CA ILE A 156 -12.94 11.30 12.35
C ILE A 156 -12.24 12.47 11.66
N SER A 157 -10.98 12.26 11.27
CA SER A 157 -10.15 13.29 10.65
C SER A 157 -9.35 12.75 9.48
N ALA A 158 -9.24 13.57 8.42
CA ALA A 158 -8.38 13.31 7.27
C ALA A 158 -7.52 14.55 7.00
N ASP A 159 -6.20 14.38 7.07
CA ASP A 159 -5.24 15.41 6.69
C ASP A 159 -4.61 15.04 5.34
N LEU A 160 -4.96 15.80 4.31
CA LEU A 160 -4.43 15.65 2.96
C LEU A 160 -3.39 16.74 2.67
N SER A 161 -2.50 17.01 3.60
CA SER A 161 -1.37 17.93 3.41
C SER A 161 -0.36 17.38 2.38
N CYS A 162 -0.86 17.00 1.20
CA CYS A 162 -0.12 16.35 0.13
C CYS A 162 -0.07 17.21 -1.14
N LYS A 163 0.62 16.72 -2.18
CA LYS A 163 0.76 17.40 -3.47
C LYS A 163 -0.27 16.97 -4.52
N ALA A 164 -1.25 16.16 -4.13
CA ALA A 164 -2.32 15.79 -5.04
C ALA A 164 -3.13 17.04 -5.45
N THR A 165 -3.36 17.18 -6.72
CA THR A 165 -4.17 18.29 -7.27
C THR A 165 -5.62 17.89 -7.50
N VAL A 166 -5.93 16.62 -7.47
CA VAL A 166 -7.26 16.06 -7.66
C VAL A 166 -7.69 15.28 -6.43
N ILE A 167 -8.85 15.58 -5.90
CA ILE A 167 -9.56 14.73 -4.95
C ILE A 167 -10.38 13.75 -5.78
N PRO A 168 -10.08 12.45 -5.77
CA PRO A 168 -10.71 11.51 -6.68
C PRO A 168 -12.15 11.19 -6.31
N ASP A 169 -12.87 10.60 -7.27
CA ASP A 169 -14.24 10.13 -7.07
C ASP A 169 -14.34 9.23 -5.86
N GLY A 170 -15.37 9.47 -5.05
CA GLY A 170 -15.72 8.65 -3.92
C GLY A 170 -14.70 8.58 -2.78
N LEU A 171 -13.68 9.44 -2.76
CA LEU A 171 -12.54 9.32 -1.82
C LEU A 171 -12.98 9.02 -0.39
N PHE A 172 -13.95 9.76 0.16
CA PHE A 172 -14.50 9.62 1.51
C PHE A 172 -15.99 9.29 1.52
N THR A 173 -16.51 8.72 0.45
CA THR A 173 -17.93 8.33 0.43
C THR A 173 -18.26 7.46 1.65
N GLY A 174 -19.31 7.82 2.38
CA GLY A 174 -19.78 7.06 3.54
C GLY A 174 -18.91 7.17 4.80
N CYS A 175 -17.96 8.09 4.87
CA CYS A 175 -17.20 8.38 6.10
C CYS A 175 -18.07 9.15 7.08
N LYS A 176 -19.02 8.46 7.73
CA LYS A 176 -20.08 9.05 8.53
C LYS A 176 -19.59 9.87 9.71
N SER A 177 -18.47 9.48 10.31
CA SER A 177 -17.88 10.15 11.50
C SER A 177 -16.91 11.28 11.13
N LEU A 178 -16.64 11.53 9.84
CA LEU A 178 -15.68 12.52 9.40
C LEU A 178 -16.17 13.93 9.79
N THR A 179 -15.42 14.57 10.68
CA THR A 179 -15.72 15.94 11.16
C THR A 179 -14.81 16.98 10.53
N THR A 180 -13.60 16.59 10.17
CA THR A 180 -12.59 17.48 9.59
C THR A 180 -11.87 16.82 8.42
N ALA A 181 -11.74 17.56 7.30
CA ALA A 181 -10.91 17.19 6.17
C ALA A 181 -10.13 18.42 5.70
N ALA A 182 -8.79 18.35 5.77
CA ALA A 182 -7.92 19.38 5.22
C ALA A 182 -7.54 19.00 3.79
N LEU A 183 -7.98 19.81 2.82
CA LEU A 183 -7.66 19.61 1.41
C LEU A 183 -6.29 20.19 1.07
N PRO A 184 -5.59 19.62 0.08
CA PRO A 184 -4.37 20.22 -0.46
C PRO A 184 -4.64 21.62 -0.99
N SER A 185 -3.75 22.57 -0.72
CA SER A 185 -3.89 23.98 -1.19
C SER A 185 -3.85 24.12 -2.72
N TYR A 186 -3.34 23.10 -3.41
CA TYR A 186 -3.24 23.05 -4.87
C TYR A 186 -4.34 22.24 -5.55
N THR A 187 -5.40 21.87 -4.81
CA THR A 187 -6.53 21.13 -5.38
C THR A 187 -7.16 21.94 -6.50
N THR A 188 -7.27 21.34 -7.68
CA THR A 188 -7.91 21.94 -8.86
C THR A 188 -9.26 21.32 -9.15
N ASP A 189 -9.45 20.06 -8.72
CA ASP A 189 -10.65 19.28 -9.05
C ASP A 189 -11.10 18.45 -7.85
N ILE A 190 -12.41 18.37 -7.63
CA ILE A 190 -13.03 17.51 -6.62
C ILE A 190 -13.97 16.54 -7.36
N GLY A 191 -13.65 15.27 -7.30
CA GLY A 191 -14.36 14.20 -8.00
C GLY A 191 -15.77 13.95 -7.49
N VAL A 192 -16.53 13.21 -8.29
CA VAL A 192 -17.92 12.87 -8.02
C VAL A 192 -18.05 12.12 -6.69
N ALA A 193 -19.00 12.55 -5.86
CA ALA A 193 -19.31 11.92 -4.56
C ALA A 193 -18.14 11.84 -3.58
N ALA A 194 -17.06 12.64 -3.75
CA ALA A 194 -15.86 12.58 -2.92
C ALA A 194 -16.15 12.61 -1.40
N PHE A 195 -17.18 13.34 -0.96
CA PHE A 195 -17.62 13.48 0.43
C PHE A 195 -19.08 13.06 0.63
N SER A 196 -19.66 12.30 -0.28
CA SER A 196 -21.04 11.84 -0.19
C SER A 196 -21.25 11.00 1.07
N GLY A 197 -22.27 11.29 1.84
CA GLY A 197 -22.57 10.56 3.09
C GLY A 197 -21.63 10.84 4.27
N CYS A 198 -20.79 11.87 4.22
CA CYS A 198 -20.01 12.38 5.36
C CYS A 198 -20.93 13.18 6.30
N SER A 199 -21.85 12.51 6.99
CA SER A 199 -22.94 13.15 7.72
C SER A 199 -22.51 14.01 8.92
N SER A 200 -21.29 13.79 9.43
CA SER A 200 -20.72 14.60 10.54
C SER A 200 -19.87 15.78 10.05
N LEU A 201 -19.62 15.90 8.74
CA LEU A 201 -18.80 16.98 8.16
C LEU A 201 -19.66 18.25 8.03
N ALA A 202 -19.53 19.16 8.97
CA ALA A 202 -20.33 20.38 9.01
C ALA A 202 -19.87 21.43 7.97
N SER A 203 -18.58 21.47 7.68
CA SER A 203 -17.97 22.37 6.69
C SER A 203 -16.64 21.81 6.19
N ILE A 204 -16.27 22.23 5.00
CA ILE A 204 -14.96 21.96 4.41
C ILE A 204 -14.47 23.24 3.75
N ASN A 205 -13.17 23.54 3.96
CA ASN A 205 -12.54 24.65 3.26
C ASN A 205 -12.12 24.19 1.86
N ILE A 206 -12.75 24.74 0.84
CA ILE A 206 -12.43 24.45 -0.57
C ILE A 206 -11.45 25.53 -1.03
N PRO A 207 -10.23 25.14 -1.51
CA PRO A 207 -9.26 26.11 -2.03
C PRO A 207 -9.80 26.87 -3.26
N ASP A 208 -9.38 28.14 -3.41
CA ASP A 208 -9.77 28.98 -4.56
C ASP A 208 -9.25 28.45 -5.92
N THR A 209 -8.34 27.48 -5.89
CA THR A 209 -7.80 26.80 -7.07
C THR A 209 -8.76 25.80 -7.68
N VAL A 210 -9.82 25.40 -6.98
CA VAL A 210 -10.79 24.41 -7.45
C VAL A 210 -11.64 25.01 -8.58
N LYS A 211 -11.72 24.30 -9.68
CA LYS A 211 -12.45 24.71 -10.90
C LYS A 211 -13.70 23.88 -11.15
N THR A 212 -13.73 22.62 -10.69
CA THR A 212 -14.83 21.66 -10.84
C THR A 212 -14.92 20.73 -9.64
#